data_eccdc589ee5c480d377926423605f904
#
_entry.id   eccdc589ee5c480d377926423605f904
#
_cell.length_a   1.000
_cell.length_b   1.000
_cell.length_c   1.000
_cell.angle_alpha   90.00
_cell.angle_beta   90.00
_cell.angle_gamma   90.00
#
_symmetry.space_group_name_H-M   'P 1'
#
loop_
_entity.id
_entity.type
_entity.pdbx_description
1 polymer ?
#
loop_
_entity_poly.entity_id
_entity_poly.type
_entity_poly.pdbx_seq_one_letter_code
_entity_poly.pdbx_strand_id
1 'polypeptide(L)'
;MNLHEYQGKELLNSFGVRIQRGIVASSPDEAVKAAENLHQETGTSWYVVKAQIHAGGRGKGGGVKLAKSIDEVKSISNDILGMQLVTPQTSAEGKTVHQVLIAEDVYYPGESETSEFYISVLLNRSTGRNMIMYSTEGGMDIEAVAEETPHLIFTEEIDPKVGLTSFQCRKIAFNLGLSGVAFKEMTKFIHALYTAYDKTDSSLFEINPVLKTSDDKIMAVDSKVTIDDNSLFRHKDYVELRDKREEDPTEVEAGEYGLNFVKLDGNVGCMVNGAGLAMATMDIIKMAGGNPANFLDVGGTADAKRVEQAFRIILKDPEVKAILVNIFGGIVRCDRVAQGIVDAYKNIGDIGVPLIVRLQGTNAEEAKKLIDESGLKVESVILLQEAADKVAEVLA
;
A
#
# COMPACT_ATOMS: atom_id res chain seq x y z
N MET A 1 -2.17 -4.33 3.62
CA MET A 1 -1.68 -5.34 2.64
C MET A 1 -2.39 -5.10 1.31
N ASN A 2 -1.62 -4.87 0.24
CA ASN A 2 -2.17 -4.71 -1.10
C ASN A 2 -2.35 -6.07 -1.77
N LEU A 3 -3.39 -6.20 -2.60
CA LEU A 3 -3.63 -7.37 -3.43
C LEU A 3 -3.32 -7.07 -4.89
N HIS A 4 -2.87 -8.10 -5.64
CA HIS A 4 -2.85 -8.03 -7.10
C HIS A 4 -4.26 -7.90 -7.67
N GLU A 5 -4.40 -7.36 -8.88
CA GLU A 5 -5.69 -7.18 -9.53
C GLU A 5 -6.51 -8.49 -9.58
N TYR A 6 -5.88 -9.60 -9.97
CA TYR A 6 -6.58 -10.89 -10.07
C TYR A 6 -7.09 -11.36 -8.70
N GLN A 7 -6.31 -11.19 -7.63
CA GLN A 7 -6.72 -11.54 -6.26
C GLN A 7 -7.88 -10.66 -5.79
N GLY A 8 -7.80 -9.35 -6.04
CA GLY A 8 -8.88 -8.42 -5.75
C GLY A 8 -10.16 -8.75 -6.50
N LYS A 9 -10.06 -9.13 -7.77
CA LYS A 9 -11.21 -9.59 -8.58
C LYS A 9 -11.83 -10.88 -8.03
N GLU A 10 -11.02 -11.87 -7.67
CA GLU A 10 -11.52 -13.11 -7.05
C GLU A 10 -12.24 -12.83 -5.75
N LEU A 11 -11.68 -11.96 -4.90
CA LEU A 11 -12.31 -11.51 -3.68
C LEU A 11 -13.68 -10.85 -3.96
N LEU A 12 -13.74 -9.89 -4.87
CA LEU A 12 -14.97 -9.23 -5.29
C LEU A 12 -16.01 -10.21 -5.81
N ASN A 13 -15.60 -11.16 -6.65
CA ASN A 13 -16.48 -12.19 -7.21
C ASN A 13 -17.10 -13.09 -6.13
N SER A 14 -16.35 -13.40 -5.06
CA SER A 14 -16.85 -14.19 -3.93
C SER A 14 -18.03 -13.54 -3.19
N PHE A 15 -18.15 -12.21 -3.29
CA PHE A 15 -19.26 -11.42 -2.76
C PHE A 15 -20.36 -11.10 -3.80
N GLY A 16 -20.25 -11.67 -5.01
CA GLY A 16 -21.24 -11.50 -6.07
C GLY A 16 -21.07 -10.24 -6.92
N VAL A 17 -19.93 -9.56 -6.81
CA VAL A 17 -19.55 -8.49 -7.75
C VAL A 17 -19.15 -9.14 -9.07
N ARG A 18 -19.80 -8.72 -10.18
CA ARG A 18 -19.41 -9.20 -11.50
C ARG A 18 -18.06 -8.62 -11.90
N ILE A 19 -17.16 -9.46 -12.35
CA ILE A 19 -15.80 -9.11 -12.74
C ILE A 19 -15.53 -9.47 -14.20
N GLN A 20 -14.61 -8.79 -14.84
CA GLN A 20 -13.94 -9.26 -16.06
C GLN A 20 -13.16 -10.52 -15.70
N ARG A 21 -13.43 -11.65 -16.34
CA ARG A 21 -12.72 -12.90 -16.09
C ARG A 21 -11.29 -12.82 -16.58
N GLY A 22 -10.40 -13.52 -15.88
CA GLY A 22 -9.01 -13.60 -16.27
C GLY A 22 -8.29 -14.71 -15.54
N ILE A 23 -7.20 -15.18 -16.14
CA ILE A 23 -6.35 -16.24 -15.60
C ILE A 23 -4.91 -15.70 -15.55
N VAL A 24 -4.27 -15.83 -14.38
CA VAL A 24 -2.89 -15.38 -14.17
C VAL A 24 -1.90 -16.36 -14.80
N ALA A 25 -0.81 -15.83 -15.33
CA ALA A 25 0.29 -16.60 -15.94
C ALA A 25 1.64 -15.99 -15.56
N SER A 26 2.63 -16.86 -15.30
CA SER A 26 4.01 -16.49 -14.95
C SER A 26 5.01 -16.78 -16.08
N SER A 27 4.53 -17.33 -17.17
CA SER A 27 5.33 -17.59 -18.39
C SER A 27 4.47 -17.38 -19.65
N PRO A 28 5.10 -17.13 -20.82
CA PRO A 28 4.38 -17.01 -22.09
C PRO A 28 3.58 -18.26 -22.46
N ASP A 29 4.08 -19.46 -22.12
CA ASP A 29 3.37 -20.70 -22.40
C ASP A 29 2.17 -20.92 -21.48
N GLU A 30 2.24 -20.48 -20.22
CA GLU A 30 1.07 -20.42 -19.32
C GLU A 30 0.06 -19.40 -19.81
N ALA A 31 0.48 -18.25 -20.35
CA ALA A 31 -0.40 -17.23 -20.91
C ALA A 31 -1.21 -17.76 -22.11
N VAL A 32 -0.59 -18.58 -22.98
CA VAL A 32 -1.28 -19.27 -24.07
C VAL A 32 -2.37 -20.20 -23.52
N LYS A 33 -2.04 -21.04 -22.54
CA LYS A 33 -3.03 -21.94 -21.91
C LYS A 33 -4.16 -21.18 -21.24
N ALA A 34 -3.83 -20.05 -20.59
CA ALA A 34 -4.82 -19.18 -19.99
C ALA A 34 -5.79 -18.62 -21.02
N ALA A 35 -5.29 -18.18 -22.18
CA ALA A 35 -6.12 -17.69 -23.28
C ALA A 35 -7.01 -18.80 -23.87
N GLU A 36 -6.49 -20.00 -24.06
CA GLU A 36 -7.26 -21.18 -24.54
C GLU A 36 -8.38 -21.52 -23.57
N ASN A 37 -8.12 -21.55 -22.26
CA ASN A 37 -9.10 -21.83 -21.23
C ASN A 37 -10.18 -20.73 -21.21
N LEU A 38 -9.80 -19.45 -21.26
CA LEU A 38 -10.76 -18.33 -21.35
C LEU A 38 -11.64 -18.42 -22.59
N HIS A 39 -11.08 -18.80 -23.74
CA HIS A 39 -11.87 -19.02 -24.95
C HIS A 39 -12.94 -20.11 -24.75
N GLN A 40 -12.56 -21.21 -24.10
CA GLN A 40 -13.51 -22.30 -23.83
C GLN A 40 -14.62 -21.89 -22.84
N GLU A 41 -14.28 -21.09 -21.82
CA GLU A 41 -15.21 -20.70 -20.78
C GLU A 41 -16.14 -19.55 -21.18
N THR A 42 -15.64 -18.58 -21.96
CA THR A 42 -16.35 -17.31 -22.23
C THR A 42 -16.69 -17.10 -23.71
N GLY A 43 -16.05 -17.85 -24.61
CA GLY A 43 -16.15 -17.65 -26.05
C GLY A 43 -15.36 -16.44 -26.56
N THR A 44 -14.57 -15.77 -25.70
CA THR A 44 -13.78 -14.60 -26.11
C THR A 44 -12.75 -14.99 -27.16
N SER A 45 -12.54 -14.15 -28.17
CA SER A 45 -11.50 -14.32 -29.19
C SER A 45 -10.42 -13.23 -29.13
N TRP A 46 -10.66 -12.19 -28.32
CA TRP A 46 -9.71 -11.14 -28.03
C TRP A 46 -9.40 -11.13 -26.54
N TYR A 47 -8.19 -10.74 -26.20
CA TYR A 47 -7.68 -10.84 -24.83
C TYR A 47 -7.00 -9.54 -24.44
N VAL A 48 -6.98 -9.25 -23.15
CA VAL A 48 -6.19 -8.16 -22.60
C VAL A 48 -5.10 -8.75 -21.71
N VAL A 49 -3.84 -8.50 -22.07
CA VAL A 49 -2.67 -8.91 -21.27
C VAL A 49 -2.34 -7.78 -20.32
N LYS A 50 -2.44 -8.02 -19.02
CA LYS A 50 -2.27 -7.01 -17.96
C LYS A 50 -1.13 -7.38 -17.01
N ALA A 51 -0.09 -6.57 -16.92
CA ALA A 51 0.95 -6.71 -15.92
C ALA A 51 0.36 -6.72 -14.50
N GLN A 52 0.83 -7.60 -13.63
CA GLN A 52 0.41 -7.67 -12.23
C GLN A 52 1.51 -7.09 -11.35
N ILE A 53 1.33 -5.82 -10.95
CA ILE A 53 2.15 -5.09 -9.97
C ILE A 53 1.23 -4.29 -9.04
N HIS A 54 1.71 -3.97 -7.84
CA HIS A 54 0.99 -3.13 -6.88
C HIS A 54 1.13 -1.63 -7.23
N ALA A 55 0.72 -1.24 -8.43
CA ALA A 55 0.66 0.17 -8.86
C ALA A 55 -0.46 0.38 -9.88
N GLY A 56 -1.09 1.54 -9.83
CA GLY A 56 -2.03 2.01 -10.84
C GLY A 56 -1.31 2.60 -12.06
N GLY A 57 -2.10 2.96 -13.10
CA GLY A 57 -1.55 3.58 -14.32
C GLY A 57 -0.75 2.64 -15.22
N ARG A 58 -0.88 1.33 -15.05
CA ARG A 58 -0.15 0.29 -15.81
C ARG A 58 -0.29 0.44 -17.32
N GLY A 59 -1.47 0.87 -17.79
CA GLY A 59 -1.70 1.13 -19.22
C GLY A 59 -0.80 2.23 -19.78
N LYS A 60 -0.61 3.34 -19.02
CA LYS A 60 0.27 4.44 -19.42
C LYS A 60 1.75 3.99 -19.50
N GLY A 61 2.16 3.04 -18.67
CA GLY A 61 3.51 2.44 -18.69
C GLY A 61 3.69 1.33 -19.72
N GLY A 62 2.66 0.97 -20.51
CA GLY A 62 2.73 -0.12 -21.50
C GLY A 62 2.49 -1.52 -20.92
N GLY A 63 2.09 -1.63 -19.65
CA GLY A 63 1.80 -2.89 -18.97
C GLY A 63 0.41 -3.47 -19.23
N VAL A 64 -0.41 -2.85 -20.10
CA VAL A 64 -1.73 -3.35 -20.51
C VAL A 64 -1.81 -3.27 -22.03
N LYS A 65 -2.02 -4.41 -22.69
CA LYS A 65 -2.09 -4.49 -24.15
C LYS A 65 -3.21 -5.43 -24.61
N LEU A 66 -3.89 -5.04 -25.69
CA LEU A 66 -4.88 -5.87 -26.38
C LEU A 66 -4.18 -6.89 -27.28
N ALA A 67 -4.60 -8.14 -27.21
CA ALA A 67 -4.19 -9.24 -28.09
C ALA A 67 -5.41 -9.75 -28.85
N LYS A 68 -5.31 -9.85 -30.17
CA LYS A 68 -6.39 -10.28 -31.07
C LYS A 68 -6.28 -11.75 -31.46
N SER A 69 -5.27 -12.44 -30.99
CA SER A 69 -5.04 -13.86 -31.21
C SER A 69 -4.22 -14.46 -30.07
N ILE A 70 -4.18 -15.78 -29.99
CA ILE A 70 -3.37 -16.52 -29.01
C ILE A 70 -1.86 -16.30 -29.26
N ASP A 71 -1.45 -16.17 -30.52
CA ASP A 71 -0.04 -15.87 -30.85
C ASP A 71 0.37 -14.49 -30.35
N GLU A 72 -0.52 -13.50 -30.48
CA GLU A 72 -0.30 -12.17 -29.91
C GLU A 72 -0.25 -12.20 -28.37
N VAL A 73 -1.09 -13.02 -27.72
CA VAL A 73 -1.00 -13.22 -26.25
C VAL A 73 0.39 -13.72 -25.87
N LYS A 74 0.94 -14.69 -26.57
CA LYS A 74 2.29 -15.21 -26.30
C LYS A 74 3.36 -14.13 -26.47
N SER A 75 3.33 -13.42 -27.59
CA SER A 75 4.30 -12.35 -27.89
C SER A 75 4.24 -11.23 -26.88
N ILE A 76 3.04 -10.71 -26.59
CA ILE A 76 2.83 -9.60 -25.64
C ILE A 76 3.22 -10.02 -24.21
N SER A 77 2.89 -11.26 -23.81
CA SER A 77 3.27 -11.77 -22.49
C SER A 77 4.80 -11.89 -22.35
N ASN A 78 5.49 -12.30 -23.42
CA ASN A 78 6.95 -12.33 -23.43
C ASN A 78 7.59 -10.93 -23.28
N ASP A 79 6.98 -9.90 -23.88
CA ASP A 79 7.45 -8.51 -23.77
C ASP A 79 7.22 -7.92 -22.40
N ILE A 80 6.11 -8.27 -21.74
CA ILE A 80 5.68 -7.70 -20.44
C ILE A 80 6.34 -8.43 -19.27
N LEU A 81 6.48 -9.76 -19.32
CA LEU A 81 7.11 -10.52 -18.25
C LEU A 81 8.60 -10.15 -18.13
N GLY A 82 9.01 -9.80 -16.92
CA GLY A 82 10.40 -9.39 -16.62
C GLY A 82 10.70 -7.91 -16.94
N MET A 83 9.78 -7.16 -17.56
CA MET A 83 10.01 -5.73 -17.79
C MET A 83 10.02 -4.94 -16.47
N GLN A 84 10.79 -3.84 -16.43
CA GLN A 84 10.68 -2.82 -15.40
C GLN A 84 9.57 -1.86 -15.79
N LEU A 85 8.41 -2.01 -15.15
CA LEU A 85 7.23 -1.20 -15.46
C LEU A 85 7.23 0.08 -14.63
N VAL A 86 7.43 1.20 -15.31
CA VAL A 86 7.33 2.55 -14.71
C VAL A 86 5.93 3.10 -14.97
N THR A 87 5.26 3.53 -13.91
CA THR A 87 3.94 4.15 -13.95
C THR A 87 3.96 5.47 -13.17
N PRO A 88 2.94 6.31 -13.27
CA PRO A 88 2.83 7.51 -12.43
C PRO A 88 2.82 7.22 -10.91
N GLN A 89 2.55 5.99 -10.50
CA GLN A 89 2.47 5.56 -9.10
C GLN A 89 3.70 4.74 -8.64
N THR A 90 4.71 4.54 -9.49
CA THR A 90 5.98 3.88 -9.11
C THR A 90 7.10 4.90 -8.98
N SER A 91 8.21 4.48 -8.35
CA SER A 91 9.48 5.20 -8.48
C SER A 91 9.99 5.20 -9.93
N ALA A 92 11.03 6.01 -10.20
CA ALA A 92 11.68 6.04 -11.51
C ALA A 92 12.34 4.70 -11.91
N GLU A 93 12.67 3.85 -10.94
CA GLU A 93 13.20 2.50 -11.15
C GLU A 93 12.14 1.52 -11.63
N GLY A 94 10.85 1.83 -11.40
CA GLY A 94 9.73 0.97 -11.74
C GLY A 94 9.63 -0.27 -10.85
N LYS A 95 8.77 -1.19 -11.28
CA LYS A 95 8.59 -2.51 -10.64
C LYS A 95 8.75 -3.63 -11.66
N THR A 96 9.42 -4.70 -11.26
CA THR A 96 9.58 -5.88 -12.12
C THR A 96 8.26 -6.63 -12.25
N VAL A 97 7.82 -6.89 -13.47
CA VAL A 97 6.60 -7.66 -13.74
C VAL A 97 6.89 -9.15 -13.65
N HIS A 98 6.39 -9.81 -12.62
CA HIS A 98 6.56 -11.26 -12.41
C HIS A 98 5.42 -12.10 -12.99
N GLN A 99 4.24 -11.50 -13.15
CA GLN A 99 3.04 -12.19 -13.61
C GLN A 99 2.21 -11.28 -14.51
N VAL A 100 1.45 -11.90 -15.42
CA VAL A 100 0.44 -11.23 -16.24
C VAL A 100 -0.92 -11.86 -16.00
N LEU A 101 -1.97 -11.05 -16.04
CA LEU A 101 -3.36 -11.50 -16.09
C LEU A 101 -3.81 -11.51 -17.54
N ILE A 102 -4.20 -12.66 -18.05
CA ILE A 102 -4.85 -12.79 -19.36
C ILE A 102 -6.34 -12.68 -19.13
N ALA A 103 -6.93 -11.56 -19.54
CA ALA A 103 -8.33 -11.26 -19.32
C ALA A 103 -9.14 -11.29 -20.62
N GLU A 104 -10.43 -11.64 -20.52
CA GLU A 104 -11.36 -11.59 -21.65
C GLU A 104 -11.57 -10.15 -22.14
N ASP A 105 -11.87 -9.97 -23.41
CA ASP A 105 -12.38 -8.70 -23.92
C ASP A 105 -13.84 -8.52 -23.51
N VAL A 106 -14.13 -7.37 -22.92
CA VAL A 106 -15.49 -7.02 -22.44
C VAL A 106 -16.09 -5.82 -23.18
N TYR A 107 -15.39 -5.30 -24.20
CA TYR A 107 -15.84 -4.19 -25.06
C TYR A 107 -16.44 -4.71 -26.37
N TYR A 108 -17.34 -5.66 -26.26
CA TYR A 108 -18.01 -6.25 -27.41
C TYR A 108 -19.20 -5.39 -27.88
N PRO A 109 -19.50 -5.38 -29.20
CA PRO A 109 -20.65 -4.65 -29.73
C PRO A 109 -21.97 -5.26 -29.22
N GLY A 110 -22.99 -4.43 -28.99
CA GLY A 110 -24.28 -4.85 -28.49
C GLY A 110 -25.37 -3.78 -28.75
N GLU A 111 -26.48 -3.88 -28.01
CA GLU A 111 -27.65 -3.02 -28.22
C GLU A 111 -27.50 -1.61 -27.61
N SER A 112 -26.69 -1.47 -26.56
CA SER A 112 -26.44 -0.19 -25.90
C SER A 112 -24.97 0.25 -25.97
N GLU A 113 -24.71 1.53 -25.81
CA GLU A 113 -23.37 2.07 -25.71
C GLU A 113 -22.71 1.65 -24.40
N THR A 114 -21.42 1.36 -24.45
CA THR A 114 -20.59 1.12 -23.26
C THR A 114 -20.30 2.42 -22.54
N SER A 115 -20.18 2.37 -21.22
CA SER A 115 -19.78 3.54 -20.40
C SER A 115 -18.85 3.08 -19.29
N GLU A 116 -17.87 3.90 -18.99
CA GLU A 116 -16.90 3.65 -17.92
C GLU A 116 -17.17 4.58 -16.75
N PHE A 117 -17.06 4.05 -15.53
CA PHE A 117 -17.24 4.78 -14.29
C PHE A 117 -16.06 4.54 -13.36
N TYR A 118 -15.82 5.49 -12.48
CA TYR A 118 -14.95 5.33 -11.32
C TYR A 118 -15.79 5.04 -10.09
N ILE A 119 -15.44 4.03 -9.31
CA ILE A 119 -16.08 3.75 -8.03
C ILE A 119 -15.03 3.28 -7.03
N SER A 120 -14.98 3.93 -5.86
CA SER A 120 -14.14 3.50 -4.76
C SER A 120 -14.90 3.48 -3.44
N VAL A 121 -14.46 2.61 -2.52
CA VAL A 121 -14.91 2.56 -1.13
C VAL A 121 -13.70 2.75 -0.24
N LEU A 122 -13.73 3.74 0.63
CA LEU A 122 -12.62 4.11 1.50
C LEU A 122 -13.10 4.77 2.79
N LEU A 123 -12.18 4.95 3.74
CA LEU A 123 -12.44 5.67 4.98
C LEU A 123 -12.26 7.17 4.78
N ASN A 124 -13.29 7.97 5.06
CA ASN A 124 -13.15 9.40 5.26
C ASN A 124 -12.56 9.67 6.65
N ARG A 125 -11.28 10.01 6.70
CA ARG A 125 -10.54 10.23 7.95
C ARG A 125 -11.03 11.46 8.74
N SER A 126 -11.62 12.43 8.06
CA SER A 126 -12.14 13.65 8.72
C SER A 126 -13.40 13.38 9.52
N THR A 127 -14.27 12.48 9.05
CA THR A 127 -15.54 12.13 9.71
C THR A 127 -15.49 10.79 10.42
N GLY A 128 -14.46 9.97 10.19
CA GLY A 128 -14.33 8.60 10.71
C GLY A 128 -15.38 7.65 10.16
N ARG A 129 -15.92 7.94 8.96
CA ARG A 129 -16.96 7.14 8.30
C ARG A 129 -16.46 6.55 6.99
N ASN A 130 -16.90 5.36 6.67
CA ASN A 130 -16.72 4.85 5.33
C ASN A 130 -17.51 5.69 4.32
N MET A 131 -16.97 5.84 3.12
CA MET A 131 -17.66 6.53 2.05
C MET A 131 -17.47 5.80 0.72
N ILE A 132 -18.44 5.95 -0.16
CA ILE A 132 -18.33 5.57 -1.57
C ILE A 132 -18.09 6.85 -2.36
N MET A 133 -16.98 6.90 -3.10
CA MET A 133 -16.67 7.96 -4.05
C MET A 133 -16.89 7.41 -5.45
N TYR A 134 -17.52 8.19 -6.32
CA TYR A 134 -17.84 7.74 -7.68
C TYR A 134 -17.88 8.91 -8.67
N SER A 135 -17.61 8.60 -9.94
CA SER A 135 -17.59 9.57 -11.04
C SER A 135 -18.05 8.92 -12.35
N THR A 136 -18.58 9.75 -13.25
CA THR A 136 -18.83 9.37 -14.65
C THR A 136 -17.56 9.27 -15.48
N GLU A 137 -16.44 9.78 -14.97
CA GLU A 137 -15.13 9.79 -15.62
C GLU A 137 -14.34 8.53 -15.22
N GLY A 138 -14.72 7.38 -15.79
CA GLY A 138 -14.01 6.12 -15.62
C GLY A 138 -12.81 5.97 -16.55
N GLY A 139 -11.87 5.08 -16.20
CA GLY A 139 -10.66 4.83 -16.99
C GLY A 139 -9.62 5.96 -16.94
N MET A 140 -9.93 7.06 -16.27
CA MET A 140 -9.06 8.22 -16.10
C MET A 140 -8.41 8.25 -14.71
N ASP A 141 -7.39 9.10 -14.58
CA ASP A 141 -6.75 9.40 -13.32
C ASP A 141 -7.70 10.25 -12.45
N ILE A 142 -8.13 9.73 -11.30
CA ILE A 142 -9.14 10.40 -10.48
C ILE A 142 -8.60 11.70 -9.84
N GLU A 143 -7.29 11.79 -9.61
CA GLU A 143 -6.64 12.99 -9.12
C GLU A 143 -6.75 14.13 -10.16
N ALA A 144 -6.55 13.82 -11.45
CA ALA A 144 -6.75 14.78 -12.53
C ALA A 144 -8.22 15.21 -12.63
N VAL A 145 -9.16 14.28 -12.49
CA VAL A 145 -10.60 14.61 -12.46
C VAL A 145 -10.93 15.51 -11.27
N ALA A 146 -10.28 15.30 -10.10
CA ALA A 146 -10.48 16.14 -8.92
C ALA A 146 -9.95 17.57 -9.12
N GLU A 147 -8.89 17.75 -9.88
CA GLU A 147 -8.33 19.08 -10.20
C GLU A 147 -9.11 19.81 -11.30
N GLU A 148 -9.42 19.10 -12.39
CA GLU A 148 -10.00 19.71 -13.60
C GLU A 148 -11.53 19.83 -13.53
N THR A 149 -12.21 18.78 -13.02
CA THR A 149 -13.67 18.67 -13.01
C THR A 149 -14.22 18.16 -11.67
N PRO A 150 -13.93 18.81 -10.52
CA PRO A 150 -14.30 18.31 -9.19
C PRO A 150 -15.81 18.12 -9.00
N HIS A 151 -16.64 18.80 -9.79
CA HIS A 151 -18.09 18.66 -9.75
C HIS A 151 -18.61 17.32 -10.31
N LEU A 152 -17.77 16.54 -11.00
CA LEU A 152 -18.09 15.20 -11.47
C LEU A 152 -17.73 14.11 -10.46
N ILE A 153 -17.14 14.48 -9.32
CA ILE A 153 -16.87 13.55 -8.22
C ILE A 153 -17.97 13.66 -7.19
N PHE A 154 -18.64 12.55 -6.94
CA PHE A 154 -19.71 12.42 -5.97
C PHE A 154 -19.26 11.56 -4.80
N THR A 155 -19.82 11.80 -3.61
CA THR A 155 -19.53 11.01 -2.42
C THR A 155 -20.82 10.66 -1.66
N GLU A 156 -20.86 9.45 -1.09
CA GLU A 156 -21.90 9.00 -0.18
C GLU A 156 -21.27 8.49 1.10
N GLU A 157 -21.41 9.24 2.19
CA GLU A 157 -20.98 8.75 3.50
C GLU A 157 -21.94 7.72 4.06
N ILE A 158 -21.39 6.72 4.74
CA ILE A 158 -22.14 5.60 5.30
C ILE A 158 -22.09 5.67 6.82
N ASP A 159 -23.26 5.77 7.43
CA ASP A 159 -23.34 5.74 8.88
C ASP A 159 -23.04 4.32 9.39
N PRO A 160 -22.03 4.13 10.27
CA PRO A 160 -21.62 2.80 10.71
C PRO A 160 -22.70 2.05 11.52
N LYS A 161 -23.72 2.77 12.06
CA LYS A 161 -24.85 2.15 12.78
C LYS A 161 -25.95 1.66 11.85
N VAL A 162 -26.07 2.25 10.66
CA VAL A 162 -27.11 1.94 9.68
C VAL A 162 -26.58 1.04 8.57
N GLY A 163 -25.32 1.24 8.19
CA GLY A 163 -24.71 0.62 7.00
C GLY A 163 -25.19 1.27 5.70
N LEU A 164 -24.77 0.71 4.58
CA LEU A 164 -25.17 1.18 3.25
C LEU A 164 -26.66 0.89 3.00
N THR A 165 -27.40 1.95 2.70
CA THR A 165 -28.84 1.83 2.44
C THR A 165 -29.16 1.62 0.96
N SER A 166 -30.25 0.93 0.66
CA SER A 166 -30.74 0.76 -0.71
C SER A 166 -31.07 2.11 -1.39
N PHE A 167 -31.37 3.15 -0.61
CA PHE A 167 -31.57 4.50 -1.13
C PHE A 167 -30.26 5.06 -1.70
N GLN A 168 -29.14 4.94 -0.97
CA GLN A 168 -27.84 5.40 -1.41
C GLN A 168 -27.38 4.65 -2.68
N CYS A 169 -27.56 3.32 -2.72
CA CYS A 169 -27.24 2.56 -3.94
C CYS A 169 -28.01 3.07 -5.17
N ARG A 170 -29.31 3.39 -5.02
CA ARG A 170 -30.12 3.96 -6.11
C ARG A 170 -29.69 5.39 -6.46
N LYS A 171 -29.33 6.21 -5.47
CA LYS A 171 -28.83 7.58 -5.69
C LYS A 171 -27.56 7.56 -6.50
N ILE A 172 -26.61 6.65 -6.17
CA ILE A 172 -25.36 6.46 -6.93
C ILE A 172 -25.68 6.10 -8.40
N ALA A 173 -26.51 5.06 -8.61
CA ALA A 173 -26.90 4.65 -9.96
C ALA A 173 -27.60 5.77 -10.77
N PHE A 174 -28.39 6.58 -10.09
CA PHE A 174 -29.07 7.73 -10.71
C PHE A 174 -28.08 8.83 -11.09
N ASN A 175 -27.16 9.21 -10.20
CA ASN A 175 -26.15 10.23 -10.44
C ASN A 175 -25.17 9.82 -11.55
N LEU A 176 -24.94 8.51 -11.75
CA LEU A 176 -24.18 7.98 -12.87
C LEU A 176 -24.97 7.97 -14.20
N GLY A 177 -26.19 8.53 -14.22
CA GLY A 177 -27.02 8.63 -15.42
C GLY A 177 -27.64 7.32 -15.89
N LEU A 178 -27.66 6.29 -15.06
CA LEU A 178 -28.13 4.96 -15.43
C LEU A 178 -29.65 4.83 -15.36
N SER A 179 -30.20 4.00 -16.21
CA SER A 179 -31.64 3.68 -16.27
C SER A 179 -31.85 2.19 -16.58
N GLY A 180 -33.09 1.74 -16.54
CA GLY A 180 -33.49 0.38 -16.98
C GLY A 180 -32.76 -0.76 -16.27
N VAL A 181 -32.13 -1.63 -17.04
CA VAL A 181 -31.40 -2.81 -16.55
C VAL A 181 -30.12 -2.37 -15.87
N ALA A 182 -29.34 -1.49 -16.50
CA ALA A 182 -28.07 -1.01 -15.97
C ALA A 182 -28.21 -0.34 -14.58
N PHE A 183 -29.30 0.42 -14.36
CA PHE A 183 -29.62 0.98 -13.05
C PHE A 183 -29.79 -0.10 -11.96
N LYS A 184 -30.51 -1.17 -12.27
CA LYS A 184 -30.72 -2.28 -11.33
C LYS A 184 -29.42 -3.04 -11.05
N GLU A 185 -28.65 -3.28 -12.10
CA GLU A 185 -27.36 -3.99 -11.98
C GLU A 185 -26.34 -3.12 -11.17
N MET A 186 -26.27 -1.81 -11.40
CA MET A 186 -25.41 -0.92 -10.60
C MET A 186 -25.84 -0.90 -9.13
N THR A 187 -27.14 -0.87 -8.85
CA THR A 187 -27.63 -0.90 -7.46
C THR A 187 -27.19 -2.18 -6.73
N LYS A 188 -27.22 -3.34 -7.41
CA LYS A 188 -26.71 -4.61 -6.86
C LYS A 188 -25.19 -4.59 -6.72
N PHE A 189 -24.48 -4.08 -7.73
CA PHE A 189 -23.03 -3.96 -7.76
C PHE A 189 -22.52 -3.16 -6.57
N ILE A 190 -23.08 -1.97 -6.31
CA ILE A 190 -22.68 -1.11 -5.19
C ILE A 190 -22.92 -1.81 -3.85
N HIS A 191 -24.06 -2.48 -3.70
CA HIS A 191 -24.35 -3.20 -2.45
C HIS A 191 -23.37 -4.35 -2.21
N ALA A 192 -23.05 -5.12 -3.24
CA ALA A 192 -22.09 -6.21 -3.17
C ALA A 192 -20.67 -5.71 -2.89
N LEU A 193 -20.25 -4.62 -3.58
CA LEU A 193 -18.96 -3.97 -3.41
C LEU A 193 -18.74 -3.48 -1.97
N TYR A 194 -19.72 -2.77 -1.40
CA TYR A 194 -19.62 -2.30 -0.03
C TYR A 194 -19.66 -3.47 0.97
N THR A 195 -20.45 -4.49 0.72
CA THR A 195 -20.48 -5.70 1.56
C THR A 195 -19.12 -6.40 1.56
N ALA A 196 -18.47 -6.50 0.40
CA ALA A 196 -17.11 -7.03 0.29
C ALA A 196 -16.13 -6.19 1.12
N TYR A 197 -16.12 -4.86 0.94
CA TYR A 197 -15.28 -3.94 1.68
C TYR A 197 -15.40 -4.09 3.20
N ASP A 198 -16.64 -4.09 3.71
CA ASP A 198 -16.94 -4.18 5.14
C ASP A 198 -16.55 -5.56 5.72
N LYS A 199 -16.84 -6.65 5.01
CA LYS A 199 -16.60 -8.02 5.49
C LYS A 199 -15.15 -8.47 5.41
N THR A 200 -14.34 -7.83 4.56
CA THR A 200 -12.92 -8.15 4.41
C THR A 200 -12.01 -7.22 5.21
N ASP A 201 -12.58 -6.30 5.99
CA ASP A 201 -11.82 -5.26 6.70
C ASP A 201 -10.85 -4.52 5.79
N SER A 202 -11.31 -4.19 4.61
CA SER A 202 -10.47 -3.47 3.65
C SER A 202 -10.41 -1.98 3.99
N SER A 203 -9.29 -1.35 3.71
CA SER A 203 -9.09 0.09 3.83
C SER A 203 -9.35 0.84 2.52
N LEU A 204 -9.29 0.13 1.39
CA LEU A 204 -9.57 0.65 0.06
C LEU A 204 -10.09 -0.45 -0.86
N PHE A 205 -11.20 -0.18 -1.53
CA PHE A 205 -11.56 -0.79 -2.80
C PHE A 205 -11.66 0.31 -3.85
N GLU A 206 -10.93 0.18 -4.94
CA GLU A 206 -11.00 1.10 -6.07
C GLU A 206 -11.17 0.29 -7.35
N ILE A 207 -12.23 0.62 -8.09
CA ILE A 207 -12.56 -0.02 -9.36
C ILE A 207 -12.53 1.06 -10.44
N ASN A 208 -11.53 0.99 -11.31
CA ASN A 208 -11.33 1.98 -12.35
C ASN A 208 -10.79 1.33 -13.64
N PRO A 209 -11.65 1.05 -14.63
CA PRO A 209 -13.07 1.40 -14.67
C PRO A 209 -14.02 0.32 -14.12
N VAL A 210 -15.19 0.77 -13.69
CA VAL A 210 -16.42 -0.03 -13.69
C VAL A 210 -17.08 0.13 -15.04
N LEU A 211 -17.31 -0.95 -15.77
CA LEU A 211 -17.85 -0.93 -17.12
C LEU A 211 -19.35 -1.23 -17.10
N LYS A 212 -20.13 -0.36 -17.74
CA LYS A 212 -21.44 -0.71 -18.28
C LYS A 212 -21.23 -1.32 -19.67
N THR A 213 -21.49 -2.61 -19.80
CA THR A 213 -21.36 -3.34 -21.07
C THR A 213 -22.48 -3.01 -22.04
N SER A 214 -22.31 -3.38 -23.30
CA SER A 214 -23.29 -3.16 -24.36
C SER A 214 -24.61 -3.95 -24.21
N ASP A 215 -24.66 -4.88 -23.25
CA ASP A 215 -25.86 -5.61 -22.82
C ASP A 215 -26.35 -5.17 -21.41
N ASP A 216 -26.02 -3.92 -21.03
CA ASP A 216 -26.44 -3.25 -19.78
C ASP A 216 -26.03 -3.95 -18.48
N LYS A 217 -25.02 -4.81 -18.51
CA LYS A 217 -24.42 -5.38 -17.30
C LYS A 217 -23.42 -4.41 -16.70
N ILE A 218 -23.21 -4.48 -15.38
CA ILE A 218 -22.19 -3.73 -14.67
C ILE A 218 -21.08 -4.68 -14.23
N MET A 219 -19.84 -4.29 -14.51
CA MET A 219 -18.68 -5.18 -14.35
C MET A 219 -17.44 -4.42 -13.84
N ALA A 220 -16.70 -5.00 -12.91
CA ALA A 220 -15.37 -4.53 -12.50
C ALA A 220 -14.33 -5.00 -13.54
N VAL A 221 -13.71 -4.06 -14.24
CA VAL A 221 -12.68 -4.35 -15.25
C VAL A 221 -11.29 -4.34 -14.65
N ASP A 222 -11.06 -3.47 -13.68
CA ASP A 222 -9.84 -3.46 -12.85
C ASP A 222 -10.22 -3.53 -11.38
N SER A 223 -9.26 -3.76 -10.49
CA SER A 223 -9.46 -3.67 -9.06
C SER A 223 -8.16 -3.36 -8.34
N LYS A 224 -8.20 -2.39 -7.43
CA LYS A 224 -7.16 -2.10 -6.45
C LYS A 224 -7.76 -2.29 -5.06
N VAL A 225 -7.24 -3.28 -4.35
CA VAL A 225 -7.74 -3.70 -3.03
C VAL A 225 -6.62 -3.61 -2.01
N THR A 226 -6.89 -2.94 -0.91
CA THR A 226 -6.01 -2.89 0.26
C THR A 226 -6.75 -3.41 1.49
N ILE A 227 -6.27 -4.49 2.06
CA ILE A 227 -6.75 -5.06 3.32
C ILE A 227 -6.06 -4.35 4.48
N ASP A 228 -6.76 -4.07 5.58
CA ASP A 228 -6.14 -3.53 6.80
C ASP A 228 -5.28 -4.63 7.45
N ASP A 229 -3.98 -4.40 7.53
CA ASP A 229 -3.03 -5.34 8.15
C ASP A 229 -3.38 -5.65 9.61
N ASN A 230 -3.99 -4.68 10.32
CA ASN A 230 -4.42 -4.89 11.70
C ASN A 230 -5.59 -5.88 11.83
N SER A 231 -6.27 -6.22 10.74
CA SER A 231 -7.38 -7.17 10.70
C SER A 231 -6.97 -8.60 10.33
N LEU A 232 -5.74 -8.81 9.83
CA LEU A 232 -5.27 -10.11 9.32
C LEU A 232 -5.32 -11.25 10.35
N PHE A 233 -5.34 -10.94 11.65
CA PHE A 233 -5.50 -11.98 12.68
C PHE A 233 -6.82 -12.74 12.57
N ARG A 234 -7.85 -12.14 11.98
CA ARG A 234 -9.16 -12.76 11.72
C ARG A 234 -9.39 -13.17 10.26
N HIS A 235 -8.48 -12.82 9.35
CA HIS A 235 -8.47 -13.17 7.94
C HIS A 235 -7.18 -13.93 7.57
N LYS A 236 -6.97 -15.07 8.21
CA LYS A 236 -5.73 -15.85 8.06
C LYS A 236 -5.51 -16.36 6.63
N ASP A 237 -6.57 -16.62 5.89
CA ASP A 237 -6.58 -17.00 4.49
C ASP A 237 -6.04 -15.90 3.57
N TYR A 238 -6.20 -14.63 3.95
CA TYR A 238 -5.67 -13.51 3.14
C TYR A 238 -4.18 -13.30 3.32
N VAL A 239 -3.58 -13.76 4.43
CA VAL A 239 -2.13 -13.64 4.67
C VAL A 239 -1.32 -14.31 3.55
N GLU A 240 -1.82 -15.42 3.00
CA GLU A 240 -1.19 -16.16 1.91
C GLU A 240 -1.22 -15.41 0.56
N LEU A 241 -2.10 -14.40 0.43
CA LEU A 241 -2.21 -13.57 -0.77
C LEU A 241 -1.12 -12.49 -0.85
N ARG A 242 -0.35 -12.28 0.22
CA ARG A 242 0.67 -11.24 0.31
C ARG A 242 1.85 -11.55 -0.61
N ASP A 243 2.13 -10.67 -1.56
CA ASP A 243 3.33 -10.75 -2.39
C ASP A 243 4.44 -9.84 -1.83
N LYS A 244 5.36 -10.43 -1.05
CA LYS A 244 6.49 -9.71 -0.45
C LYS A 244 7.45 -9.10 -1.48
N ARG A 245 7.43 -9.56 -2.75
CA ARG A 245 8.28 -9.00 -3.84
C ARG A 245 7.83 -7.61 -4.27
N GLU A 246 6.58 -7.26 -3.97
CA GLU A 246 5.97 -5.98 -4.28
C GLU A 246 6.17 -4.93 -3.17
N GLU A 247 6.69 -5.34 -2.01
CA GLU A 247 6.94 -4.48 -0.85
C GLU A 247 8.41 -4.08 -0.77
N ASP A 248 8.73 -3.05 0.01
CA ASP A 248 10.14 -2.71 0.29
C ASP A 248 10.78 -3.84 1.10
N PRO A 249 11.91 -4.42 0.65
CA PRO A 249 12.55 -5.54 1.35
C PRO A 249 12.95 -5.21 2.79
N THR A 250 13.27 -3.96 3.08
CA THR A 250 13.68 -3.50 4.41
C THR A 250 12.47 -3.42 5.35
N GLU A 251 11.30 -2.97 4.82
CA GLU A 251 10.05 -2.95 5.56
C GLU A 251 9.56 -4.37 5.86
N VAL A 252 9.67 -5.28 4.89
CA VAL A 252 9.34 -6.70 5.08
C VAL A 252 10.19 -7.32 6.17
N GLU A 253 11.50 -7.11 6.14
CA GLU A 253 12.43 -7.63 7.16
C GLU A 253 12.13 -7.03 8.54
N ALA A 254 11.89 -5.72 8.62
CA ALA A 254 11.53 -5.05 9.88
C ALA A 254 10.27 -5.67 10.50
N GLY A 255 9.27 -5.96 9.68
CA GLY A 255 8.03 -6.62 10.08
C GLY A 255 8.25 -8.00 10.71
N GLU A 256 9.25 -8.78 10.23
CA GLU A 256 9.60 -10.11 10.80
C GLU A 256 10.13 -10.00 12.24
N TYR A 257 10.71 -8.86 12.62
CA TYR A 257 11.16 -8.57 13.97
C TYR A 257 10.12 -7.81 14.82
N GLY A 258 8.92 -7.59 14.27
CA GLY A 258 7.85 -6.83 14.94
C GLY A 258 8.18 -5.34 15.11
N LEU A 259 8.98 -4.78 14.21
CA LEU A 259 9.30 -3.37 14.12
C LEU A 259 8.33 -2.67 13.16
N ASN A 260 7.83 -1.51 13.54
CA ASN A 260 7.11 -0.62 12.63
C ASN A 260 8.12 0.28 11.93
N PHE A 261 8.46 -0.05 10.71
CA PHE A 261 9.46 0.65 9.90
C PHE A 261 8.85 1.13 8.59
N VAL A 262 9.18 2.35 8.19
CA VAL A 262 8.90 2.89 6.86
C VAL A 262 10.18 3.56 6.35
N LYS A 263 10.62 3.17 5.17
CA LYS A 263 11.78 3.79 4.51
C LYS A 263 11.41 5.17 3.97
N LEU A 264 12.30 6.14 4.15
CA LEU A 264 12.19 7.50 3.63
C LEU A 264 13.49 7.89 2.91
N ASP A 265 13.43 8.99 2.15
CA ASP A 265 14.58 9.52 1.40
C ASP A 265 15.32 10.56 2.24
N GLY A 266 16.16 10.13 3.18
CA GLY A 266 16.86 11.03 4.08
C GLY A 266 18.25 10.56 4.47
N ASN A 267 18.89 11.31 5.37
CA ASN A 267 20.26 11.09 5.81
C ASN A 267 20.43 10.90 7.33
N VAL A 268 19.32 10.94 8.09
CA VAL A 268 19.34 10.72 9.53
C VAL A 268 18.39 9.57 9.88
N GLY A 269 18.96 8.46 10.33
CA GLY A 269 18.21 7.34 10.85
C GLY A 269 17.51 7.68 12.17
N CYS A 270 16.27 7.22 12.35
CA CYS A 270 15.48 7.46 13.55
C CYS A 270 15.13 6.14 14.24
N MET A 271 15.27 6.09 15.57
CA MET A 271 14.76 5.01 16.40
C MET A 271 14.03 5.59 17.60
N VAL A 272 12.75 5.30 17.74
CA VAL A 272 11.92 5.84 18.81
C VAL A 272 10.99 4.78 19.41
N ASN A 273 10.33 5.11 20.52
CA ASN A 273 9.25 4.33 21.08
C ASN A 273 7.93 5.11 21.03
N GLY A 274 7.11 4.74 20.05
CA GLY A 274 5.80 5.33 19.84
C GLY A 274 5.72 6.24 18.60
N ALA A 275 4.69 6.03 17.80
CA ALA A 275 4.50 6.70 16.51
C ALA A 275 4.43 8.25 16.61
N GLY A 276 3.79 8.80 17.65
CA GLY A 276 3.74 10.25 17.86
C GLY A 276 5.12 10.86 18.13
N LEU A 277 5.97 10.15 18.92
CA LEU A 277 7.33 10.57 19.15
C LEU A 277 8.19 10.45 17.89
N ALA A 278 7.94 9.44 17.05
CA ALA A 278 8.61 9.29 15.77
C ALA A 278 8.35 10.48 14.85
N MET A 279 7.10 10.90 14.70
CA MET A 279 6.73 12.07 13.89
C MET A 279 7.40 13.34 14.42
N ALA A 280 7.32 13.60 15.73
CA ALA A 280 7.98 14.76 16.34
C ALA A 280 9.50 14.72 16.18
N THR A 281 10.11 13.53 16.23
CA THR A 281 11.56 13.36 16.03
C THR A 281 11.95 13.66 14.59
N MET A 282 11.17 13.22 13.61
CA MET A 282 11.38 13.53 12.20
C MET A 282 11.26 15.05 11.92
N ASP A 283 10.28 15.72 12.54
CA ASP A 283 10.15 17.18 12.42
C ASP A 283 11.37 17.90 12.97
N ILE A 284 11.88 17.47 14.12
CA ILE A 284 13.08 18.06 14.74
C ILE A 284 14.32 17.84 13.88
N ILE A 285 14.50 16.65 13.29
CA ILE A 285 15.58 16.40 12.34
C ILE A 285 15.51 17.37 11.16
N LYS A 286 14.30 17.60 10.63
CA LYS A 286 14.09 18.58 9.55
C LYS A 286 14.43 20.01 9.98
N MET A 287 14.01 20.41 11.16
CA MET A 287 14.31 21.74 11.71
C MET A 287 15.81 21.92 11.94
N ALA A 288 16.55 20.86 12.25
CA ALA A 288 18.00 20.84 12.39
C ALA A 288 18.79 20.82 11.07
N GLY A 289 18.10 20.86 9.91
CA GLY A 289 18.71 20.85 8.59
C GLY A 289 19.01 19.45 8.02
N GLY A 290 18.63 18.37 8.74
CA GLY A 290 18.68 17.00 8.26
C GLY A 290 17.41 16.58 7.55
N ASN A 291 17.44 15.37 6.98
CA ASN A 291 16.23 14.70 6.45
C ASN A 291 16.10 13.33 7.11
N PRO A 292 14.91 12.96 7.63
CA PRO A 292 14.70 11.63 8.21
C PRO A 292 14.82 10.55 7.13
N ALA A 293 15.65 9.53 7.39
CA ALA A 293 15.86 8.39 6.49
C ALA A 293 14.82 7.30 6.66
N ASN A 294 14.16 7.30 7.81
CA ASN A 294 13.12 6.33 8.13
C ASN A 294 12.18 6.81 9.25
N PHE A 295 11.00 6.23 9.27
CA PHE A 295 10.18 6.10 10.47
C PHE A 295 10.52 4.76 11.13
N LEU A 296 10.77 4.70 12.44
CA LEU A 296 10.94 3.44 13.15
C LEU A 296 10.44 3.56 14.59
N ASP A 297 9.44 2.75 14.92
CA ASP A 297 8.92 2.59 16.28
C ASP A 297 9.27 1.20 16.80
N VAL A 298 10.11 1.14 17.83
CA VAL A 298 10.52 -0.12 18.48
C VAL A 298 9.45 -0.65 19.46
N GLY A 299 8.37 0.14 19.67
CA GLY A 299 7.29 -0.22 20.58
C GLY A 299 7.60 -0.08 22.05
N GLY A 300 6.56 -0.29 22.88
CA GLY A 300 6.65 -0.12 24.35
C GLY A 300 7.38 -1.24 25.09
N THR A 301 7.78 -2.32 24.43
CA THR A 301 8.45 -3.48 25.00
C THR A 301 9.80 -3.78 24.36
N ALA A 302 10.46 -2.71 23.86
CA ALA A 302 11.76 -2.85 23.20
C ALA A 302 12.77 -3.60 24.07
N ASP A 303 13.20 -4.75 23.60
CA ASP A 303 14.29 -5.55 24.16
C ASP A 303 15.59 -5.35 23.37
N ALA A 304 16.70 -5.86 23.90
CA ALA A 304 18.02 -5.74 23.28
C ALA A 304 18.05 -6.27 21.84
N LYS A 305 17.32 -7.35 21.55
CA LYS A 305 17.28 -7.98 20.23
C LYS A 305 16.57 -7.08 19.20
N ARG A 306 15.43 -6.49 19.59
CA ARG A 306 14.71 -5.53 18.72
C ARG A 306 15.53 -4.28 18.42
N VAL A 307 16.23 -3.76 19.46
CA VAL A 307 17.12 -2.60 19.30
C VAL A 307 18.27 -2.93 18.35
N GLU A 308 18.89 -4.11 18.49
CA GLU A 308 19.95 -4.56 17.58
C GLU A 308 19.44 -4.66 16.12
N GLN A 309 18.29 -5.29 15.91
CA GLN A 309 17.73 -5.42 14.56
C GLN A 309 17.34 -4.04 13.98
N ALA A 310 16.81 -3.14 14.79
CA ALA A 310 16.54 -1.77 14.38
C ALA A 310 17.78 -1.05 13.86
N PHE A 311 18.92 -1.14 14.57
CA PHE A 311 20.19 -0.60 14.08
C PHE A 311 20.64 -1.25 12.77
N ARG A 312 20.60 -2.59 12.68
CA ARG A 312 21.00 -3.32 11.46
C ARG A 312 20.16 -2.89 10.25
N ILE A 313 18.87 -2.65 10.45
CA ILE A 313 17.94 -2.22 9.40
C ILE A 313 18.26 -0.79 8.97
N ILE A 314 18.42 0.15 9.90
CA ILE A 314 18.77 1.54 9.59
C ILE A 314 20.11 1.62 8.82
N LEU A 315 21.10 0.86 9.26
CA LEU A 315 22.46 0.87 8.68
C LEU A 315 22.55 0.19 7.30
N LYS A 316 21.50 -0.44 6.80
CA LYS A 316 21.44 -0.92 5.42
C LYS A 316 21.33 0.22 4.40
N ASP A 317 20.83 1.36 4.82
CA ASP A 317 20.72 2.52 3.95
C ASP A 317 22.06 3.27 3.92
N PRO A 318 22.78 3.28 2.78
CA PRO A 318 24.09 3.94 2.66
C PRO A 318 24.02 5.47 2.75
N GLU A 319 22.84 6.06 2.59
CA GLU A 319 22.63 7.50 2.71
C GLU A 319 22.56 7.98 4.17
N VAL A 320 22.42 7.07 5.12
CA VAL A 320 22.38 7.41 6.55
C VAL A 320 23.76 7.87 7.02
N LYS A 321 23.83 9.13 7.47
CA LYS A 321 25.05 9.79 7.98
C LYS A 321 25.09 9.96 9.49
N ALA A 322 23.93 9.83 10.15
CA ALA A 322 23.80 9.86 11.61
C ALA A 322 22.56 9.09 12.04
N ILE A 323 22.53 8.63 13.28
CA ILE A 323 21.34 7.98 13.87
C ILE A 323 20.93 8.73 15.13
N LEU A 324 19.66 9.12 15.21
CA LEU A 324 19.03 9.69 16.41
C LEU A 324 18.13 8.64 17.08
N VAL A 325 18.52 8.19 18.26
CA VAL A 325 17.69 7.39 19.15
C VAL A 325 17.00 8.33 20.14
N ASN A 326 15.67 8.39 20.07
CA ASN A 326 14.89 9.25 20.97
C ASN A 326 13.85 8.41 21.70
N ILE A 327 14.11 8.12 22.96
CA ILE A 327 13.26 7.29 23.80
C ILE A 327 12.68 8.15 24.93
N PHE A 328 11.35 8.11 25.05
CA PHE A 328 10.65 8.68 26.17
C PHE A 328 10.01 7.57 27.02
N GLY A 329 10.58 7.32 28.19
CA GLY A 329 10.19 6.23 29.06
C GLY A 329 9.01 6.59 29.96
N GLY A 330 7.84 6.06 29.63
CA GLY A 330 6.75 5.92 30.59
C GLY A 330 6.70 4.47 31.07
N ILE A 331 6.10 3.60 30.26
CA ILE A 331 6.09 2.15 30.47
C ILE A 331 7.45 1.54 30.06
N VAL A 332 8.07 2.08 29.01
CA VAL A 332 9.41 1.69 28.57
C VAL A 332 10.44 2.16 29.57
N ARG A 333 11.31 1.25 30.00
CA ARG A 333 12.42 1.57 30.89
C ARG A 333 13.64 1.97 30.08
N CYS A 334 14.15 3.17 30.30
CA CYS A 334 15.32 3.70 29.58
C CYS A 334 16.58 2.83 29.80
N ASP A 335 16.77 2.29 31.01
CA ASP A 335 17.90 1.41 31.30
C ASP A 335 17.93 0.12 30.47
N ARG A 336 16.76 -0.46 30.15
CA ARG A 336 16.65 -1.60 29.24
C ARG A 336 17.00 -1.25 27.79
N VAL A 337 16.55 -0.10 27.35
CA VAL A 337 16.89 0.39 26.00
C VAL A 337 18.38 0.70 25.92
N ALA A 338 18.94 1.38 26.92
CA ALA A 338 20.37 1.65 27.01
C ALA A 338 21.20 0.36 26.95
N GLN A 339 20.81 -0.66 27.73
CA GLN A 339 21.46 -1.97 27.66
C GLN A 339 21.36 -2.57 26.25
N GLY A 340 20.18 -2.48 25.63
CA GLY A 340 19.98 -2.94 24.25
C GLY A 340 20.88 -2.22 23.24
N ILE A 341 21.07 -0.91 23.39
CA ILE A 341 22.00 -0.12 22.58
C ILE A 341 23.44 -0.61 22.76
N VAL A 342 23.86 -0.78 24.01
CA VAL A 342 25.22 -1.27 24.34
C VAL A 342 25.47 -2.65 23.79
N ASP A 343 24.51 -3.56 23.93
CA ASP A 343 24.62 -4.94 23.43
C ASP A 343 24.61 -4.96 21.88
N ALA A 344 23.74 -4.19 21.25
CA ALA A 344 23.72 -4.04 19.80
C ALA A 344 25.04 -3.51 19.24
N TYR A 345 25.59 -2.46 19.86
CA TYR A 345 26.87 -1.91 19.47
C TYR A 345 28.02 -2.92 19.59
N LYS A 346 28.06 -3.68 20.69
CA LYS A 346 29.07 -4.75 20.88
C LYS A 346 28.96 -5.86 19.83
N ASN A 347 27.72 -6.23 19.45
CA ASN A 347 27.46 -7.29 18.49
C ASN A 347 27.69 -6.85 17.02
N ILE A 348 27.38 -5.61 16.71
CA ILE A 348 27.56 -5.03 15.35
C ILE A 348 29.02 -4.62 15.13
N GLY A 349 29.70 -4.17 16.18
CA GLY A 349 31.01 -3.54 16.11
C GLY A 349 30.90 -2.03 15.89
N ASP A 350 31.79 -1.47 15.07
CA ASP A 350 31.70 -0.04 14.72
C ASP A 350 30.46 0.21 13.86
N ILE A 351 29.57 1.08 14.34
CA ILE A 351 28.35 1.49 13.62
C ILE A 351 28.69 2.34 12.40
N GLY A 352 29.88 2.94 12.38
CA GLY A 352 30.39 3.72 11.22
C GLY A 352 29.76 5.10 11.05
N VAL A 353 28.71 5.42 11.81
CA VAL A 353 28.03 6.73 11.81
C VAL A 353 27.86 7.24 13.24
N PRO A 354 27.84 8.57 13.45
CA PRO A 354 27.55 9.15 14.75
C PRO A 354 26.20 8.72 15.30
N LEU A 355 26.18 8.34 16.60
CA LEU A 355 24.98 7.93 17.32
C LEU A 355 24.65 8.96 18.39
N ILE A 356 23.50 9.59 18.26
CA ILE A 356 22.93 10.54 19.21
C ILE A 356 21.82 9.83 19.97
N VAL A 357 21.92 9.82 21.31
CA VAL A 357 20.96 9.09 22.15
C VAL A 357 20.33 10.04 23.16
N ARG A 358 19.02 10.19 23.06
CA ARG A 358 18.20 10.89 24.03
C ARG A 358 17.33 9.89 24.78
N LEU A 359 17.56 9.78 26.08
CA LEU A 359 16.77 8.93 26.99
C LEU A 359 16.17 9.80 28.07
N GLN A 360 14.84 9.80 28.17
CA GLN A 360 14.11 10.58 29.18
C GLN A 360 12.96 9.76 29.77
N GLY A 361 12.72 9.93 31.08
CA GLY A 361 11.63 9.23 31.80
C GLY A 361 12.16 8.16 32.73
N THR A 362 11.46 7.03 32.85
CA THR A 362 11.75 5.96 33.84
C THR A 362 13.17 5.41 33.68
N ASN A 363 13.98 5.52 34.72
CA ASN A 363 15.38 5.08 34.80
C ASN A 363 16.31 5.77 33.78
N ALA A 364 16.06 7.05 33.48
CA ALA A 364 16.88 7.79 32.50
C ALA A 364 18.31 8.07 33.03
N GLU A 365 18.48 8.28 34.35
CA GLU A 365 19.80 8.53 34.96
C GLU A 365 20.66 7.25 34.91
N GLU A 366 20.08 6.10 35.26
CA GLU A 366 20.74 4.80 35.15
C GLU A 366 21.09 4.45 33.70
N ALA A 367 20.21 4.78 32.79
CA ALA A 367 20.42 4.60 31.35
C ALA A 367 21.59 5.45 30.83
N LYS A 368 21.64 6.73 31.23
CA LYS A 368 22.76 7.61 30.89
C LYS A 368 24.07 7.08 31.42
N LYS A 369 24.13 6.69 32.69
CA LYS A 369 25.32 6.10 33.29
C LYS A 369 25.79 4.85 32.53
N LEU A 370 24.86 3.98 32.14
CA LEU A 370 25.14 2.77 31.36
C LEU A 370 25.80 3.11 30.00
N ILE A 371 25.27 4.10 29.28
CA ILE A 371 25.85 4.57 28.02
C ILE A 371 27.24 5.19 28.25
N ASP A 372 27.38 6.10 29.22
CA ASP A 372 28.63 6.81 29.49
C ASP A 372 29.77 5.84 29.94
N GLU A 373 29.43 4.82 30.75
CA GLU A 373 30.37 3.78 31.22
C GLU A 373 30.69 2.70 30.16
N SER A 374 29.91 2.62 29.08
CA SER A 374 30.08 1.60 28.03
C SER A 374 31.33 1.77 27.18
N GLY A 375 31.92 2.97 27.18
CA GLY A 375 33.06 3.33 26.33
C GLY A 375 32.73 3.47 24.85
N LEU A 376 31.43 3.52 24.51
CA LEU A 376 30.95 3.69 23.13
C LEU A 376 31.05 5.15 22.72
N LYS A 377 31.24 5.37 21.41
CA LYS A 377 31.20 6.70 20.80
C LYS A 377 29.73 7.13 20.59
N VAL A 378 29.09 7.57 21.66
CA VAL A 378 27.67 7.96 21.67
C VAL A 378 27.54 9.34 22.30
N GLU A 379 26.83 10.23 21.62
CA GLU A 379 26.45 11.55 22.16
C GLU A 379 25.15 11.40 22.97
N SER A 380 25.25 11.42 24.30
CA SER A 380 24.10 11.30 25.20
C SER A 380 23.56 12.68 25.58
N VAL A 381 22.28 12.92 25.30
CA VAL A 381 21.58 14.18 25.55
C VAL A 381 20.27 13.95 26.32
N ILE A 382 19.75 15.00 26.97
CA ILE A 382 18.51 14.93 27.77
C ILE A 382 17.39 15.73 27.09
N LEU A 383 17.69 16.97 26.67
CA LEU A 383 16.67 17.83 26.06
C LEU A 383 16.53 17.53 24.57
N LEU A 384 15.31 17.72 24.07
CA LEU A 384 14.99 17.48 22.67
C LEU A 384 15.72 18.49 21.75
N GLN A 385 15.89 19.74 22.25
CA GLN A 385 16.67 20.76 21.55
C GLN A 385 18.17 20.37 21.43
N GLU A 386 18.75 19.81 22.51
CA GLU A 386 20.13 19.32 22.46
C GLU A 386 20.32 18.22 21.41
N ALA A 387 19.32 17.34 21.26
CA ALA A 387 19.34 16.31 20.21
C ALA A 387 19.32 16.93 18.81
N ALA A 388 18.51 17.98 18.60
CA ALA A 388 18.46 18.71 17.34
C ALA A 388 19.80 19.42 17.04
N ASP A 389 20.38 20.09 18.02
CA ASP A 389 21.67 20.79 17.88
C ASP A 389 22.79 19.81 17.54
N LYS A 390 22.80 18.63 18.16
CA LYS A 390 23.77 17.57 17.86
C LYS A 390 23.58 16.97 16.45
N VAL A 391 22.35 16.80 15.99
CA VAL A 391 22.09 16.40 14.60
C VAL A 391 22.64 17.44 13.64
N ALA A 392 22.41 18.73 13.88
CA ALA A 392 22.93 19.81 13.05
C ALA A 392 24.49 19.83 13.04
N GLU A 393 25.12 19.66 14.21
CA GLU A 393 26.58 19.61 14.36
C GLU A 393 27.20 18.47 13.57
N VAL A 394 26.61 17.31 13.62
CA VAL A 394 27.13 16.09 12.96
C VAL A 394 26.94 16.12 11.43
N LEU A 395 25.94 16.84 10.95
CA LEU A 395 25.68 16.97 9.51
C LEU A 395 26.43 18.13 8.83
N ALA A 396 26.99 19.08 9.62
CA ALA A 396 27.74 20.22 9.12
C ALA A 396 29.15 19.81 8.66
#